data_67ec616c55de89d1fa1566b06433b527
#
_entry.id   67ec616c55de89d1fa1566b06433b527
#
_cell.length_a   1.000
_cell.length_b   1.000
_cell.length_c   1.000
_cell.angle_alpha   90.00
_cell.angle_beta   90.00
_cell.angle_gamma   90.00
#
_symmetry.space_group_name_H-M   'P 1'
#
loop_
_entity.id
_entity.type
_entity.pdbx_description
1 polymer ?
#
loop_
_entity_poly.entity_id
_entity_poly.type
_entity_poly.pdbx_seq_one_letter_code
_entity_poly.pdbx_strand_id
1 'polypeptide(L)'
;MSHRFKILARVISLCLCITFLQSCTTSPPKHVPPGYVTLENGHFAIDGEPWFPLMINYKATFGQVGDSLEVVPIEYYNSNCITEHFDTIAQWGFNSIRICLDTIEKRHDHLSLYRATERMIEKAEKAGLKVMLLIKPPFDEHLTSYTQGLLAHLSDQPALWAYDFFNEPLYFDSIPERNKIEAVIIVKSWKKMVRKFAPHQLFTIGTAEPIETFEWDPSLLPVDFIEMHTYHPLRVKSEMWWYAKYCGKPWLVGETGLPADNNSIPYEWQTRFLKESFAYSKSLGAIGFGWWEFQDNPQGVNFEAQRTGMRDSQGNRKPCVNEVKSINTLKTYDIGEPPVNYYNMLAYGNLSTTGTVTDKNGVPIEGAVIRGWNEDWSIGINTYSKPDGTFQLISNDICTHFWISAPGHSKAVVNATPTYKLTQPLIDQHREYQTIEYQEYMPPMEILPTDATFFHPENIPSFSIGTIILKKIK
;
A
#
# COMPACT_ATOMS: atom_id res chain seq x y z
N MET A 1 -64.44 5.33 22.71
CA MET A 1 -63.42 4.26 22.71
C MET A 1 -62.41 4.52 23.78
N SER A 2 -62.39 3.65 24.77
CA SER A 2 -61.91 3.92 26.12
C SER A 2 -60.39 3.90 26.27
N HIS A 3 -59.93 4.60 27.26
CA HIS A 3 -58.52 4.75 27.70
C HIS A 3 -57.74 3.41 27.84
N ARG A 4 -58.44 2.30 27.98
CA ARG A 4 -57.87 0.95 28.06
C ARG A 4 -57.24 0.44 26.73
N PHE A 5 -57.74 0.88 25.60
CA PHE A 5 -57.19 0.47 24.28
C PHE A 5 -55.84 1.17 23.95
N LYS A 6 -55.63 2.38 24.48
CA LYS A 6 -54.37 3.10 24.27
C LYS A 6 -53.18 2.57 25.11
N ILE A 7 -53.48 1.97 26.27
CA ILE A 7 -52.50 1.35 27.15
C ILE A 7 -52.03 0.00 26.58
N LEU A 8 -52.98 -0.79 26.02
CA LEU A 8 -52.66 -2.07 25.43
C LEU A 8 -51.79 -1.92 24.15
N ALA A 9 -52.06 -0.90 23.32
CA ALA A 9 -51.28 -0.61 22.13
C ALA A 9 -49.82 -0.12 22.47
N ARG A 10 -49.64 0.58 23.59
CA ARG A 10 -48.30 1.01 24.05
C ARG A 10 -47.51 -0.14 24.67
N VAL A 11 -48.14 -1.08 25.36
CA VAL A 11 -47.48 -2.23 25.94
C VAL A 11 -47.07 -3.22 24.83
N ILE A 12 -47.87 -3.43 23.81
CA ILE A 12 -47.53 -4.27 22.65
C ILE A 12 -46.42 -3.65 21.81
N SER A 13 -46.38 -2.33 21.65
CA SER A 13 -45.31 -1.63 20.95
C SER A 13 -43.96 -1.67 21.72
N LEU A 14 -44.00 -1.63 23.05
CA LEU A 14 -42.82 -1.74 23.89
C LEU A 14 -42.26 -3.18 23.95
N CYS A 15 -43.14 -4.19 23.95
CA CYS A 15 -42.70 -5.60 23.88
C CYS A 15 -42.16 -5.99 22.50
N LEU A 16 -42.64 -5.38 21.40
CA LEU A 16 -42.07 -5.58 20.06
C LEU A 16 -40.70 -4.91 19.87
N CYS A 17 -40.43 -3.78 20.54
CA CYS A 17 -39.10 -3.16 20.52
C CYS A 17 -38.09 -3.93 21.36
N ILE A 18 -38.49 -4.65 22.39
CA ILE A 18 -37.57 -5.44 23.23
C ILE A 18 -37.21 -6.78 22.56
N THR A 19 -38.05 -7.33 21.70
CA THR A 19 -37.78 -8.58 20.97
C THR A 19 -36.89 -8.38 19.73
N PHE A 20 -36.73 -7.16 19.21
CA PHE A 20 -35.77 -6.86 18.12
C PHE A 20 -34.34 -6.56 18.58
N LEU A 21 -34.08 -6.44 19.88
CA LEU A 21 -32.74 -6.20 20.44
C LEU A 21 -32.02 -7.48 20.88
N GLN A 22 -32.57 -8.66 20.62
CA GLN A 22 -31.99 -9.93 21.07
C GLN A 22 -31.61 -10.92 19.97
N SER A 23 -31.25 -10.48 18.78
CA SER A 23 -30.67 -11.40 17.78
C SER A 23 -29.42 -10.90 17.10
N CYS A 24 -28.57 -10.15 17.82
CA CYS A 24 -27.14 -10.20 17.54
C CYS A 24 -26.54 -11.31 18.41
N THR A 25 -26.73 -12.55 18.03
CA THR A 25 -25.85 -13.63 18.49
C THR A 25 -24.48 -13.37 17.88
N THR A 26 -23.69 -12.55 18.53
CA THR A 26 -22.24 -12.59 18.35
C THR A 26 -21.81 -14.01 18.68
N SER A 27 -21.41 -14.77 17.69
CA SER A 27 -20.66 -16.01 17.94
C SER A 27 -19.60 -15.68 18.99
N PRO A 28 -19.40 -16.53 20.03
CA PRO A 28 -18.37 -16.26 21.00
C PRO A 28 -17.06 -16.00 20.23
N PRO A 29 -16.25 -15.02 20.67
CA PRO A 29 -14.97 -14.74 19.99
C PRO A 29 -14.23 -16.07 19.90
N LYS A 30 -13.82 -16.46 18.69
CA LYS A 30 -12.95 -17.62 18.50
C LYS A 30 -11.74 -17.38 19.38
N HIS A 31 -11.51 -18.29 20.32
CA HIS A 31 -10.33 -18.23 21.17
C HIS A 31 -9.10 -18.30 20.26
N VAL A 32 -8.39 -17.20 20.14
CA VAL A 32 -7.10 -17.14 19.44
C VAL A 32 -6.05 -17.64 20.44
N PRO A 33 -5.21 -18.60 20.08
CA PRO A 33 -4.14 -19.05 20.95
C PRO A 33 -3.16 -17.93 21.31
N PRO A 34 -2.44 -18.02 22.43
CA PRO A 34 -1.45 -17.02 22.83
C PRO A 34 -0.38 -16.79 21.75
N GLY A 35 0.13 -15.57 21.69
CA GLY A 35 1.23 -15.16 20.80
C GLY A 35 0.82 -14.85 19.38
N TYR A 36 -0.42 -15.10 18.96
CA TYR A 36 -0.90 -14.69 17.64
C TYR A 36 -1.27 -13.21 17.63
N VAL A 37 -1.05 -12.57 16.47
CA VAL A 37 -1.49 -11.20 16.23
C VAL A 37 -2.98 -11.22 15.88
N THR A 38 -3.74 -10.39 16.59
CA THR A 38 -5.16 -10.15 16.32
C THR A 38 -5.38 -8.74 15.79
N LEU A 39 -6.50 -8.52 15.14
CA LEU A 39 -6.96 -7.18 14.74
C LEU A 39 -8.17 -6.82 15.59
N GLU A 40 -7.97 -5.94 16.58
CA GLU A 40 -8.96 -5.56 17.58
C GLU A 40 -9.23 -4.05 17.51
N ASN A 41 -10.49 -3.67 17.34
CA ASN A 41 -10.89 -2.26 17.25
C ASN A 41 -10.08 -1.45 16.21
N GLY A 42 -9.67 -2.10 15.11
CA GLY A 42 -8.88 -1.46 14.07
C GLY A 42 -7.38 -1.35 14.33
N HIS A 43 -6.86 -1.99 15.37
CA HIS A 43 -5.44 -2.02 15.72
C HIS A 43 -4.96 -3.45 15.91
N PHE A 44 -3.67 -3.68 15.68
CA PHE A 44 -3.08 -4.98 15.99
C PHE A 44 -2.82 -5.12 17.49
N ALA A 45 -3.02 -6.33 18.00
CA ALA A 45 -2.72 -6.72 19.37
C ALA A 45 -2.07 -8.11 19.42
N ILE A 46 -1.27 -8.36 20.46
CA ILE A 46 -0.74 -9.69 20.81
C ILE A 46 -1.14 -9.95 22.26
N ASP A 47 -1.86 -11.02 22.50
CA ASP A 47 -2.35 -11.38 23.84
C ASP A 47 -3.16 -10.25 24.52
N GLY A 48 -3.89 -9.45 23.72
CA GLY A 48 -4.68 -8.30 24.17
C GLY A 48 -3.89 -7.00 24.36
N GLU A 49 -2.56 -7.04 24.24
CA GLU A 49 -1.72 -5.85 24.33
C GLU A 49 -1.52 -5.19 22.95
N PRO A 50 -1.66 -3.87 22.83
CA PRO A 50 -1.47 -3.17 21.57
C PRO A 50 -0.08 -3.42 20.96
N TRP A 51 -0.07 -3.76 19.67
CA TRP A 51 1.16 -4.00 18.94
C TRP A 51 1.17 -3.20 17.63
N PHE A 52 2.26 -2.50 17.37
CA PHE A 52 2.48 -1.74 16.13
C PHE A 52 3.63 -2.39 15.36
N PRO A 53 3.38 -3.06 14.22
CA PRO A 53 4.43 -3.62 13.39
C PRO A 53 5.30 -2.50 12.80
N LEU A 54 6.53 -2.43 13.26
CA LEU A 54 7.60 -1.68 12.61
C LEU A 54 8.41 -2.68 11.80
N MET A 55 8.20 -2.66 10.48
CA MET A 55 8.68 -3.70 9.58
C MET A 55 9.86 -3.22 8.72
N ILE A 56 10.70 -4.16 8.35
CA ILE A 56 11.62 -4.01 7.24
C ILE A 56 11.33 -5.08 6.18
N ASN A 57 11.39 -4.70 4.92
CA ASN A 57 11.27 -5.64 3.82
C ASN A 57 12.59 -6.38 3.60
N TYR A 58 12.49 -7.68 3.38
CA TYR A 58 13.63 -8.57 3.27
C TYR A 58 13.43 -9.57 2.13
N LYS A 59 14.37 -9.63 1.21
CA LYS A 59 14.35 -10.58 0.11
C LYS A 59 15.10 -11.85 0.47
N ALA A 60 14.48 -12.99 0.20
CA ALA A 60 15.06 -14.30 0.44
C ALA A 60 14.73 -15.27 -0.68
N THR A 61 15.50 -16.31 -0.80
CA THR A 61 15.30 -17.38 -1.78
C THR A 61 15.57 -18.75 -1.14
N PHE A 62 15.22 -19.83 -1.84
CA PHE A 62 15.60 -21.18 -1.43
C PHE A 62 17.00 -21.51 -1.91
N GLY A 63 17.84 -22.01 -1.01
CA GLY A 63 19.21 -22.41 -1.30
C GLY A 63 19.63 -23.66 -0.56
N GLN A 64 20.64 -24.35 -1.08
CA GLN A 64 21.21 -25.54 -0.44
C GLN A 64 22.24 -25.11 0.61
N VAL A 65 22.07 -25.56 1.85
CA VAL A 65 23.03 -25.36 2.94
C VAL A 65 23.40 -26.73 3.51
N GLY A 66 24.60 -27.21 3.18
CA GLY A 66 24.95 -28.62 3.42
C GLY A 66 24.00 -29.57 2.68
N ASP A 67 23.40 -30.51 3.39
CA ASP A 67 22.43 -31.46 2.84
C ASP A 67 20.97 -30.99 2.95
N SER A 68 20.74 -29.77 3.45
CA SER A 68 19.39 -29.26 3.69
C SER A 68 19.03 -28.13 2.74
N LEU A 69 17.77 -28.14 2.27
CA LEU A 69 17.18 -26.96 1.64
C LEU A 69 16.82 -25.95 2.71
N GLU A 70 17.29 -24.72 2.59
CA GLU A 70 17.04 -23.63 3.52
C GLU A 70 16.48 -22.40 2.80
N VAL A 71 15.82 -21.51 3.52
CA VAL A 71 15.64 -20.14 3.07
C VAL A 71 16.90 -19.35 3.40
N VAL A 72 17.50 -18.75 2.39
CA VAL A 72 18.75 -18.00 2.48
C VAL A 72 18.53 -16.56 1.99
N PRO A 73 19.37 -15.61 2.41
CA PRO A 73 19.35 -14.26 1.86
C PRO A 73 19.49 -14.28 0.34
N ILE A 74 18.89 -13.29 -0.32
CA ILE A 74 19.16 -13.06 -1.74
C ILE A 74 20.66 -12.76 -1.97
N GLU A 75 21.19 -13.13 -3.13
CA GLU A 75 22.64 -13.12 -3.41
C GLU A 75 23.33 -11.78 -3.12
N TYR A 76 22.70 -10.66 -3.47
CA TYR A 76 23.33 -9.35 -3.28
C TYR A 76 23.38 -8.86 -1.82
N TYR A 77 22.82 -9.59 -0.83
CA TYR A 77 22.95 -9.24 0.59
C TYR A 77 24.34 -9.61 1.19
N ASN A 78 25.26 -10.06 0.37
CA ASN A 78 26.67 -10.31 0.74
C ASN A 78 26.88 -11.22 1.97
N SER A 79 25.91 -12.03 2.32
CA SER A 79 25.96 -12.99 3.43
C SER A 79 25.01 -14.15 3.16
N ASN A 80 25.41 -15.34 3.56
CA ASN A 80 24.56 -16.54 3.49
C ASN A 80 23.87 -16.84 4.83
N CYS A 81 24.03 -15.97 5.83
CA CYS A 81 23.55 -16.21 7.19
C CYS A 81 22.27 -15.37 7.49
N ILE A 82 21.10 -15.92 7.23
CA ILE A 82 19.82 -15.26 7.50
C ILE A 82 19.64 -14.94 9.01
N THR A 83 20.20 -15.75 9.91
CA THR A 83 20.10 -15.55 11.37
C THR A 83 20.80 -14.26 11.79
N GLU A 84 22.02 -14.00 11.28
CA GLU A 84 22.75 -12.75 11.57
C GLU A 84 22.00 -11.52 11.08
N HIS A 85 21.30 -11.65 9.94
CA HIS A 85 20.47 -10.56 9.42
C HIS A 85 19.28 -10.29 10.33
N PHE A 86 18.57 -11.35 10.80
CA PHE A 86 17.42 -11.19 11.68
C PHE A 86 17.81 -10.60 13.03
N ASP A 87 18.92 -11.07 13.61
CA ASP A 87 19.48 -10.49 14.84
C ASP A 87 19.84 -9.00 14.64
N THR A 88 20.42 -8.66 13.51
CA THR A 88 20.74 -7.27 13.14
C THR A 88 19.49 -6.39 13.01
N ILE A 89 18.46 -6.89 12.34
CA ILE A 89 17.18 -6.20 12.15
C ILE A 89 16.52 -5.92 13.51
N ALA A 90 16.47 -6.93 14.38
CA ALA A 90 15.94 -6.78 15.74
C ALA A 90 16.76 -5.78 16.57
N GLN A 91 18.09 -5.83 16.48
CA GLN A 91 18.98 -4.87 17.14
C GLN A 91 18.78 -3.44 16.65
N TRP A 92 18.38 -3.22 15.41
CA TRP A 92 18.04 -1.91 14.88
C TRP A 92 16.74 -1.34 15.47
N GLY A 93 15.88 -2.19 16.05
CA GLY A 93 14.62 -1.80 16.68
C GLY A 93 13.37 -2.16 15.89
N PHE A 94 13.49 -2.89 14.79
CA PHE A 94 12.35 -3.50 14.13
C PHE A 94 11.79 -4.65 14.99
N ASN A 95 10.48 -4.84 14.97
CA ASN A 95 9.79 -5.92 15.66
C ASN A 95 9.05 -6.86 14.68
N SER A 96 9.12 -6.53 13.40
CA SER A 96 8.52 -7.33 12.32
C SER A 96 9.38 -7.27 11.06
N ILE A 97 9.20 -8.28 10.22
CA ILE A 97 9.87 -8.40 8.92
C ILE A 97 8.86 -8.88 7.89
N ARG A 98 8.78 -8.18 6.74
CA ARG A 98 8.04 -8.67 5.58
C ARG A 98 9.02 -9.39 4.67
N ILE A 99 8.83 -10.68 4.53
CA ILE A 99 9.74 -11.53 3.76
C ILE A 99 9.15 -11.75 2.36
N CYS A 100 9.86 -11.23 1.37
CA CYS A 100 9.61 -11.49 -0.04
C CYS A 100 10.37 -12.75 -0.42
N LEU A 101 9.65 -13.89 -0.41
CA LEU A 101 10.24 -15.17 -0.73
C LEU A 101 10.15 -15.40 -2.26
N ASP A 102 11.30 -15.35 -2.90
CA ASP A 102 11.37 -15.48 -4.35
C ASP A 102 11.19 -16.95 -4.78
N THR A 103 10.33 -17.13 -5.74
CA THR A 103 10.02 -18.34 -6.53
C THR A 103 9.98 -19.70 -5.85
N ILE A 104 8.85 -20.37 -6.07
CA ILE A 104 8.71 -21.81 -5.89
C ILE A 104 9.63 -22.49 -6.91
N GLU A 105 10.76 -23.00 -6.44
CA GLU A 105 11.64 -23.82 -7.25
C GLU A 105 10.92 -25.12 -7.60
N LYS A 106 10.53 -25.30 -8.86
CA LYS A 106 9.86 -26.52 -9.37
C LYS A 106 10.68 -27.81 -9.18
N ARG A 107 11.95 -27.68 -8.79
CA ARG A 107 12.91 -28.80 -8.60
C ARG A 107 12.80 -29.45 -7.23
N HIS A 108 12.11 -28.84 -6.27
CA HIS A 108 11.99 -29.35 -4.91
C HIS A 108 10.57 -29.82 -4.63
N ASP A 109 10.43 -30.85 -3.81
CA ASP A 109 9.13 -31.25 -3.32
C ASP A 109 8.58 -30.20 -2.35
N HIS A 110 7.26 -30.07 -2.33
CA HIS A 110 6.58 -29.04 -1.55
C HIS A 110 6.90 -29.13 -0.04
N LEU A 111 7.04 -30.33 0.50
CA LEU A 111 7.29 -30.51 1.92
C LEU A 111 8.66 -29.97 2.33
N SER A 112 9.68 -30.15 1.48
CA SER A 112 11.01 -29.54 1.72
C SER A 112 10.97 -28.02 1.73
N LEU A 113 10.18 -27.41 0.82
CA LEU A 113 9.97 -25.96 0.77
C LEU A 113 9.24 -25.46 2.03
N TYR A 114 8.19 -26.19 2.48
CA TYR A 114 7.45 -25.82 3.70
C TYR A 114 8.36 -25.88 4.94
N ARG A 115 9.14 -26.94 5.10
CA ARG A 115 10.08 -27.10 6.23
C ARG A 115 11.18 -26.03 6.21
N ALA A 116 11.70 -25.66 5.04
CA ALA A 116 12.67 -24.57 4.94
C ALA A 116 12.07 -23.23 5.37
N THR A 117 10.82 -22.96 4.95
CA THR A 117 10.08 -21.76 5.35
C THR A 117 9.78 -21.76 6.86
N GLU A 118 9.39 -22.89 7.42
CA GLU A 118 9.17 -23.05 8.86
C GLU A 118 10.42 -22.71 9.67
N ARG A 119 11.58 -23.31 9.32
CA ARG A 119 12.85 -23.01 9.98
C ARG A 119 13.27 -21.54 9.87
N MET A 120 12.95 -20.89 8.76
CA MET A 120 13.17 -19.44 8.62
C MET A 120 12.31 -18.65 9.62
N ILE A 121 11.02 -18.99 9.76
CA ILE A 121 10.10 -18.34 10.69
C ILE A 121 10.59 -18.56 12.14
N GLU A 122 11.03 -19.76 12.49
CA GLU A 122 11.63 -20.04 13.80
C GLU A 122 12.89 -19.21 14.08
N LYS A 123 13.72 -18.98 13.06
CA LYS A 123 14.91 -18.09 13.19
C LYS A 123 14.47 -16.64 13.44
N ALA A 124 13.44 -16.14 12.76
CA ALA A 124 12.87 -14.83 13.01
C ALA A 124 12.28 -14.72 14.42
N GLU A 125 11.53 -15.72 14.86
CA GLU A 125 10.99 -15.78 16.23
C GLU A 125 12.07 -15.72 17.30
N LYS A 126 13.15 -16.49 17.15
CA LYS A 126 14.31 -16.47 18.06
C LYS A 126 14.97 -15.09 18.14
N ALA A 127 14.95 -14.33 17.06
CA ALA A 127 15.41 -12.94 17.04
C ALA A 127 14.37 -11.95 17.62
N GLY A 128 13.18 -12.41 17.98
CA GLY A 128 12.09 -11.56 18.50
C GLY A 128 11.28 -10.86 17.40
N LEU A 129 11.34 -11.33 16.16
CA LEU A 129 10.64 -10.75 15.01
C LEU A 129 9.36 -11.54 14.71
N LYS A 130 8.29 -10.82 14.41
CA LYS A 130 7.10 -11.34 13.73
C LYS A 130 7.27 -11.28 12.22
N VAL A 131 6.73 -12.27 11.50
CA VAL A 131 6.88 -12.39 10.05
C VAL A 131 5.56 -12.12 9.33
N MET A 132 5.58 -11.25 8.35
CA MET A 132 4.60 -11.20 7.28
C MET A 132 5.22 -11.85 6.04
N LEU A 133 4.56 -12.84 5.49
CA LEU A 133 5.09 -13.63 4.38
C LEU A 133 4.40 -13.27 3.08
N LEU A 134 5.15 -12.66 2.16
CA LEU A 134 4.72 -12.47 0.79
C LEU A 134 4.90 -13.79 0.02
N ILE A 135 3.82 -14.25 -0.58
CA ILE A 135 3.80 -15.47 -1.40
C ILE A 135 3.31 -15.16 -2.81
N LYS A 136 3.59 -16.04 -3.75
CA LYS A 136 3.03 -15.93 -5.09
C LYS A 136 1.51 -16.11 -5.08
N PRO A 137 0.75 -15.24 -5.79
CA PRO A 137 -0.70 -15.36 -5.87
C PRO A 137 -1.10 -16.70 -6.50
N PRO A 138 -1.99 -17.48 -5.87
CA PRO A 138 -2.38 -18.80 -6.35
C PRO A 138 -3.42 -18.73 -7.48
N PHE A 139 -3.00 -18.30 -8.66
CA PHE A 139 -3.87 -18.17 -9.82
C PHE A 139 -4.12 -19.50 -10.57
N ASP A 140 -3.24 -20.48 -10.44
CA ASP A 140 -3.38 -21.79 -11.06
C ASP A 140 -3.53 -22.92 -10.03
N GLU A 141 -3.84 -24.14 -10.49
CA GLU A 141 -4.05 -25.30 -9.64
C GLU A 141 -2.78 -25.72 -8.88
N HIS A 142 -1.61 -25.62 -9.53
CA HIS A 142 -0.34 -25.98 -8.92
C HIS A 142 0.01 -25.01 -7.77
N LEU A 143 -0.08 -23.70 -8.00
CA LEU A 143 0.14 -22.68 -6.98
C LEU A 143 -0.91 -22.77 -5.87
N THR A 144 -2.15 -23.05 -6.21
CA THR A 144 -3.23 -23.27 -5.24
C THR A 144 -2.93 -24.45 -4.33
N SER A 145 -2.52 -25.59 -4.88
CA SER A 145 -2.16 -26.79 -4.10
C SER A 145 -0.95 -26.54 -3.20
N TYR A 146 0.09 -25.88 -3.74
CA TYR A 146 1.25 -25.47 -2.95
C TYR A 146 0.85 -24.54 -1.79
N THR A 147 0.09 -23.52 -2.07
CA THR A 147 -0.33 -22.53 -1.06
C THR A 147 -1.16 -23.18 0.04
N GLN A 148 -2.11 -24.06 -0.30
CA GLN A 148 -2.91 -24.80 0.70
C GLN A 148 -2.03 -25.63 1.64
N GLY A 149 -1.05 -26.33 1.10
CA GLY A 149 -0.09 -27.12 1.89
C GLY A 149 0.79 -26.24 2.77
N LEU A 150 1.30 -25.12 2.25
CA LEU A 150 2.10 -24.15 3.00
C LEU A 150 1.30 -23.55 4.18
N LEU A 151 0.07 -23.09 3.92
CA LEU A 151 -0.81 -22.55 4.95
C LEU A 151 -1.08 -23.57 6.07
N ALA A 152 -1.40 -24.81 5.69
CA ALA A 152 -1.66 -25.87 6.67
C ALA A 152 -0.41 -26.23 7.48
N HIS A 153 0.77 -26.26 6.85
CA HIS A 153 2.03 -26.59 7.51
C HIS A 153 2.47 -25.51 8.51
N LEU A 154 2.20 -24.24 8.19
CA LEU A 154 2.61 -23.10 9.00
C LEU A 154 1.51 -22.57 9.93
N SER A 155 0.36 -23.25 10.01
CA SER A 155 -0.81 -22.78 10.78
C SER A 155 -0.53 -22.55 12.27
N ASP A 156 0.36 -23.34 12.84
CA ASP A 156 0.69 -23.34 14.27
C ASP A 156 1.91 -22.47 14.60
N GLN A 157 2.31 -21.57 13.69
CA GLN A 157 3.45 -20.66 13.86
C GLN A 157 2.98 -19.24 14.28
N PRO A 158 2.97 -18.90 15.60
CA PRO A 158 2.49 -17.59 16.05
C PRO A 158 3.41 -16.43 15.66
N ALA A 159 4.67 -16.72 15.30
CA ALA A 159 5.58 -15.71 14.74
C ALA A 159 5.18 -15.27 13.34
N LEU A 160 4.51 -16.14 12.57
CA LEU A 160 3.92 -15.79 11.28
C LEU A 160 2.56 -15.13 11.51
N TRP A 161 2.51 -13.80 11.46
CA TRP A 161 1.31 -13.07 11.82
C TRP A 161 0.38 -12.79 10.64
N ALA A 162 0.92 -12.64 9.43
CA ALA A 162 0.13 -12.36 8.25
C ALA A 162 0.72 -12.99 6.98
N TYR A 163 -0.17 -13.26 6.05
CA TYR A 163 0.17 -13.57 4.66
C TYR A 163 -0.20 -12.39 3.77
N ASP A 164 0.74 -12.00 2.93
CA ASP A 164 0.54 -11.14 1.77
C ASP A 164 0.52 -12.00 0.50
N PHE A 165 -0.60 -12.01 -0.21
CA PHE A 165 -0.78 -12.92 -1.34
C PHE A 165 -0.45 -12.31 -2.69
N PHE A 166 -0.24 -11.04 -2.78
CA PHE A 166 0.07 -10.42 -4.06
C PHE A 166 0.73 -9.05 -3.88
N ASN A 167 1.92 -8.90 -4.39
CA ASN A 167 2.60 -7.62 -4.44
C ASN A 167 2.09 -6.79 -5.61
N GLU A 168 1.54 -5.60 -5.32
CA GLU A 168 1.17 -4.56 -6.29
C GLU A 168 0.43 -5.08 -7.54
N PRO A 169 -0.79 -5.59 -7.37
CA PRO A 169 -1.52 -6.24 -8.45
C PRO A 169 -1.62 -5.43 -9.73
N LEU A 170 -1.79 -4.11 -9.64
CA LEU A 170 -1.89 -3.26 -10.82
C LEU A 170 -0.65 -3.34 -11.74
N TYR A 171 0.53 -3.54 -11.14
CA TYR A 171 1.78 -3.66 -11.90
C TYR A 171 2.12 -5.10 -12.29
N PHE A 172 1.71 -6.07 -11.47
CA PHE A 172 2.17 -7.47 -11.60
C PHE A 172 1.08 -8.49 -11.94
N ASP A 173 -0.19 -8.06 -12.08
CA ASP A 173 -1.22 -8.95 -12.63
C ASP A 173 -0.95 -9.21 -14.12
N SER A 174 -0.91 -10.46 -14.49
CA SER A 174 -0.70 -10.88 -15.90
C SER A 174 -1.92 -10.63 -16.79
N ILE A 175 -3.07 -10.32 -16.20
CA ILE A 175 -4.31 -10.04 -16.93
C ILE A 175 -4.53 -8.51 -16.93
N PRO A 176 -4.27 -7.86 -18.07
CA PRO A 176 -4.46 -6.42 -18.18
C PRO A 176 -5.93 -6.04 -18.01
N GLU A 177 -6.16 -4.90 -17.38
CA GLU A 177 -7.49 -4.33 -17.18
C GLU A 177 -8.49 -5.28 -16.48
N ARG A 178 -8.04 -5.96 -15.44
CA ARG A 178 -8.89 -6.84 -14.64
C ARG A 178 -10.11 -6.07 -14.09
N ASN A 179 -11.27 -6.71 -14.15
CA ASN A 179 -12.48 -6.16 -13.58
C ASN A 179 -12.43 -6.19 -12.04
N LYS A 180 -12.81 -5.09 -11.38
CA LYS A 180 -12.84 -4.99 -9.90
C LYS A 180 -13.65 -6.11 -9.23
N ILE A 181 -14.76 -6.53 -9.83
CA ILE A 181 -15.60 -7.61 -9.29
C ILE A 181 -14.85 -8.94 -9.34
N GLU A 182 -14.12 -9.21 -10.42
CA GLU A 182 -13.26 -10.39 -10.54
C GLU A 182 -12.15 -10.38 -9.48
N ALA A 183 -11.48 -9.24 -9.28
CA ALA A 183 -10.49 -9.08 -8.24
C ALA A 183 -11.07 -9.39 -6.84
N VAL A 184 -12.25 -8.86 -6.53
CA VAL A 184 -12.96 -9.15 -5.26
C VAL A 184 -13.27 -10.64 -5.11
N ILE A 185 -13.75 -11.31 -6.18
CA ILE A 185 -14.05 -12.75 -6.16
C ILE A 185 -12.79 -13.56 -5.89
N ILE A 186 -11.69 -13.22 -6.56
CA ILE A 186 -10.38 -13.87 -6.39
C ILE A 186 -9.90 -13.73 -4.96
N VAL A 187 -9.82 -12.50 -4.44
CA VAL A 187 -9.33 -12.23 -3.08
C VAL A 187 -10.23 -12.87 -2.02
N LYS A 188 -11.55 -12.91 -2.26
CA LYS A 188 -12.50 -13.63 -1.40
C LYS A 188 -12.21 -15.14 -1.34
N SER A 189 -11.82 -15.73 -2.48
CA SER A 189 -11.44 -17.14 -2.52
C SER A 189 -10.14 -17.40 -1.74
N TRP A 190 -9.16 -16.52 -1.86
CA TRP A 190 -7.90 -16.56 -1.13
C TRP A 190 -8.10 -16.41 0.38
N LYS A 191 -8.90 -15.40 0.79
CA LYS A 191 -9.25 -15.24 2.21
C LYS A 191 -9.92 -16.48 2.78
N LYS A 192 -10.84 -17.10 2.03
CA LYS A 192 -11.48 -18.36 2.44
C LYS A 192 -10.45 -19.48 2.60
N MET A 193 -9.46 -19.54 1.74
CA MET A 193 -8.36 -20.51 1.83
C MET A 193 -7.55 -20.28 3.10
N VAL A 194 -7.11 -19.05 3.38
CA VAL A 194 -6.38 -18.71 4.62
C VAL A 194 -7.21 -19.10 5.84
N ARG A 195 -8.48 -18.70 5.91
CA ARG A 195 -9.35 -19.04 7.06
C ARG A 195 -9.55 -20.53 7.27
N LYS A 196 -9.44 -21.34 6.19
CA LYS A 196 -9.57 -22.80 6.28
C LYS A 196 -8.28 -23.47 6.77
N PHE A 197 -7.11 -23.04 6.30
CA PHE A 197 -5.84 -23.74 6.49
C PHE A 197 -4.91 -23.05 7.50
N ALA A 198 -5.06 -21.74 7.71
CA ALA A 198 -4.28 -20.93 8.66
C ALA A 198 -5.21 -19.93 9.38
N PRO A 199 -6.12 -20.42 10.25
CA PRO A 199 -7.24 -19.63 10.77
C PRO A 199 -6.83 -18.49 11.71
N HIS A 200 -5.62 -18.50 12.23
CA HIS A 200 -5.10 -17.54 13.19
C HIS A 200 -4.23 -16.44 12.57
N GLN A 201 -3.71 -16.67 11.36
CA GLN A 201 -2.93 -15.67 10.63
C GLN A 201 -3.85 -14.67 9.93
N LEU A 202 -3.41 -13.42 9.87
CA LEU A 202 -4.10 -12.38 9.12
C LEU A 202 -3.79 -12.48 7.62
N PHE A 203 -4.62 -11.81 6.82
CA PHE A 203 -4.55 -11.89 5.36
C PHE A 203 -4.64 -10.51 4.74
N THR A 204 -3.69 -10.20 3.87
CA THR A 204 -3.67 -8.99 3.05
C THR A 204 -3.19 -9.26 1.64
N ILE A 205 -3.19 -8.23 0.82
CA ILE A 205 -2.39 -8.09 -0.40
C ILE A 205 -1.72 -6.71 -0.36
N GLY A 206 -0.47 -6.64 -0.82
CA GLY A 206 0.28 -5.39 -0.93
C GLY A 206 -0.26 -4.59 -2.11
N THR A 207 -0.96 -3.49 -1.84
CA THR A 207 -1.46 -2.59 -2.88
C THR A 207 -0.44 -1.49 -3.12
N ALA A 208 -0.26 -1.12 -4.38
CA ALA A 208 0.55 0.04 -4.74
C ALA A 208 -0.17 1.37 -4.37
N GLU A 209 0.03 2.37 -5.13
CA GLU A 209 -0.56 3.71 -5.00
C GLU A 209 -2.09 3.69 -5.13
N PRO A 210 -2.82 4.79 -4.90
CA PRO A 210 -4.26 4.90 -5.10
C PRO A 210 -4.78 4.48 -6.48
N ILE A 211 -3.91 4.41 -7.47
CA ILE A 211 -4.23 3.89 -8.82
C ILE A 211 -4.68 2.42 -8.82
N GLU A 212 -4.39 1.64 -7.77
CA GLU A 212 -4.99 0.30 -7.59
C GLU A 212 -6.52 0.32 -7.65
N THR A 213 -7.12 1.46 -7.31
CA THR A 213 -8.58 1.68 -7.44
C THR A 213 -9.11 1.41 -8.84
N PHE A 214 -8.29 1.41 -9.87
CA PHE A 214 -8.75 1.12 -11.23
C PHE A 214 -9.17 -0.34 -11.43
N GLU A 215 -8.53 -1.29 -10.75
CA GLU A 215 -8.71 -2.73 -10.96
C GLU A 215 -8.80 -3.52 -9.65
N TRP A 216 -7.85 -3.31 -8.73
CA TRP A 216 -7.76 -3.97 -7.44
C TRP A 216 -8.14 -3.03 -6.31
N ASP A 217 -9.34 -2.47 -6.38
CA ASP A 217 -9.85 -1.42 -5.49
C ASP A 217 -9.72 -1.79 -4.00
N PRO A 218 -8.79 -1.15 -3.24
CA PRO A 218 -8.53 -1.51 -1.84
C PRO A 218 -9.76 -1.40 -0.95
N SER A 219 -10.70 -0.51 -1.28
CA SER A 219 -11.94 -0.33 -0.53
C SER A 219 -12.88 -1.54 -0.63
N LEU A 220 -12.81 -2.29 -1.74
CA LEU A 220 -13.67 -3.44 -2.02
C LEU A 220 -13.04 -4.78 -1.62
N LEU A 221 -11.71 -4.88 -1.66
CA LEU A 221 -11.03 -6.15 -1.41
C LEU A 221 -11.32 -6.68 0.00
N PRO A 222 -11.71 -7.96 0.14
CA PRO A 222 -12.05 -8.54 1.44
C PRO A 222 -10.83 -8.97 2.26
N VAL A 223 -9.81 -8.12 2.35
CA VAL A 223 -8.63 -8.30 3.21
C VAL A 223 -8.93 -8.00 4.67
N ASP A 224 -8.06 -8.36 5.60
CA ASP A 224 -8.22 -8.03 7.02
C ASP A 224 -7.79 -6.58 7.30
N PHE A 225 -6.74 -6.15 6.66
CA PHE A 225 -6.22 -4.78 6.65
C PHE A 225 -5.67 -4.47 5.27
N ILE A 226 -5.53 -3.18 4.97
CA ILE A 226 -4.90 -2.73 3.73
C ILE A 226 -3.40 -2.55 3.98
N GLU A 227 -2.60 -3.09 3.10
CA GLU A 227 -1.17 -2.83 2.99
C GLU A 227 -0.95 -1.96 1.76
N MET A 228 -0.37 -0.77 1.95
CA MET A 228 -0.07 0.15 0.86
C MET A 228 1.43 0.36 0.68
N HIS A 229 1.83 0.54 -0.57
CA HIS A 229 3.19 0.88 -0.98
C HIS A 229 3.22 2.28 -1.58
N THR A 230 4.20 3.09 -1.19
CA THR A 230 4.35 4.46 -1.68
C THR A 230 5.80 4.92 -1.55
N TYR A 231 6.39 5.43 -2.61
CA TYR A 231 7.82 5.76 -2.63
C TYR A 231 8.11 7.21 -3.01
N HIS A 232 7.34 7.76 -3.89
CA HIS A 232 7.64 9.02 -4.52
C HIS A 232 7.54 10.19 -3.52
N PRO A 233 8.62 10.94 -3.21
CA PRO A 233 8.63 11.95 -2.15
C PRO A 233 7.52 12.99 -2.28
N LEU A 234 7.18 13.39 -3.52
CA LEU A 234 6.10 14.34 -3.79
C LEU A 234 4.71 13.77 -3.53
N ARG A 235 4.53 12.46 -3.68
CA ARG A 235 3.24 11.80 -3.64
C ARG A 235 2.92 11.11 -2.32
N VAL A 236 3.95 10.69 -1.59
CA VAL A 236 3.82 9.86 -0.36
C VAL A 236 2.76 10.40 0.61
N LYS A 237 2.81 11.69 0.94
CA LYS A 237 1.83 12.28 1.87
C LYS A 237 0.42 12.29 1.28
N SER A 238 0.28 12.59 -0.01
CA SER A 238 -1.01 12.62 -0.70
C SER A 238 -1.64 11.23 -0.81
N GLU A 239 -0.84 10.22 -1.08
CA GLU A 239 -1.28 8.83 -1.18
C GLU A 239 -1.69 8.26 0.18
N MET A 240 -0.90 8.51 1.23
CA MET A 240 -1.27 8.15 2.61
C MET A 240 -2.58 8.83 3.06
N TRP A 241 -2.76 10.13 2.73
CA TRP A 241 -4.01 10.84 2.99
C TRP A 241 -5.19 10.16 2.29
N TRP A 242 -5.02 9.80 1.03
CA TRP A 242 -6.07 9.16 0.25
C TRP A 242 -6.49 7.81 0.87
N TYR A 243 -5.52 6.95 1.23
CA TYR A 243 -5.82 5.68 1.88
C TYR A 243 -6.53 5.85 3.22
N ALA A 244 -6.05 6.76 4.05
CA ALA A 244 -6.67 7.06 5.34
C ALA A 244 -8.11 7.57 5.21
N LYS A 245 -8.37 8.38 4.18
CA LYS A 245 -9.66 9.07 4.00
C LYS A 245 -10.71 8.21 3.33
N TYR A 246 -10.34 7.41 2.32
CA TYR A 246 -11.32 6.81 1.42
C TYR A 246 -11.40 5.29 1.44
N CYS A 247 -10.45 4.58 2.02
CA CYS A 247 -10.47 3.12 2.00
C CYS A 247 -11.38 2.48 3.07
N GLY A 248 -11.62 3.16 4.18
CA GLY A 248 -12.58 2.73 5.22
C GLY A 248 -12.22 1.43 5.95
N LYS A 249 -10.95 1.04 5.93
CA LYS A 249 -10.40 -0.15 6.60
C LYS A 249 -9.15 0.22 7.39
N PRO A 250 -8.76 -0.56 8.41
CA PRO A 250 -7.41 -0.46 8.99
C PRO A 250 -6.36 -0.60 7.90
N TRP A 251 -5.32 0.22 7.95
CA TRP A 251 -4.29 0.24 6.92
C TRP A 251 -2.90 0.46 7.51
N LEU A 252 -1.89 -0.05 6.84
CA LEU A 252 -0.49 0.17 7.16
C LEU A 252 0.30 0.53 5.89
N VAL A 253 1.45 1.14 6.09
CA VAL A 253 2.46 1.26 5.05
C VAL A 253 3.27 -0.03 5.02
N GLY A 254 3.15 -0.82 3.95
CA GLY A 254 3.92 -2.05 3.76
C GLY A 254 5.30 -1.79 3.20
N GLU A 255 5.37 -0.83 2.28
CA GLU A 255 6.62 -0.42 1.66
C GLU A 255 6.67 1.10 1.48
N THR A 256 7.79 1.67 1.87
CA THR A 256 8.22 3.03 1.52
C THR A 256 9.73 3.13 1.68
N GLY A 257 10.35 4.06 0.97
CA GLY A 257 11.79 4.27 1.04
C GLY A 257 12.21 5.47 0.19
N LEU A 258 13.32 6.08 0.55
CA LEU A 258 14.00 7.09 -0.26
C LEU A 258 15.36 6.54 -0.69
N PRO A 259 15.67 6.50 -1.99
CA PRO A 259 17.00 6.09 -2.44
C PRO A 259 18.04 7.12 -2.00
N ALA A 260 19.18 6.63 -1.49
CA ALA A 260 20.29 7.49 -1.12
C ALA A 260 21.63 6.74 -1.23
N ASP A 261 22.62 7.41 -1.79
CA ASP A 261 23.98 6.90 -1.99
C ASP A 261 25.06 7.83 -1.41
N ASN A 262 24.62 8.91 -0.74
CA ASN A 262 25.43 10.00 -0.22
C ASN A 262 26.24 10.76 -1.29
N ASN A 263 25.88 10.59 -2.54
CA ASN A 263 26.51 11.23 -3.68
C ASN A 263 25.46 12.01 -4.49
N SER A 264 24.47 11.32 -5.05
CA SER A 264 23.34 11.94 -5.75
C SER A 264 22.27 12.41 -4.78
N ILE A 265 21.93 11.57 -3.80
CA ILE A 265 21.00 11.88 -2.70
C ILE A 265 21.71 11.64 -1.37
N PRO A 266 21.82 12.66 -0.51
CA PRO A 266 22.45 12.52 0.82
C PRO A 266 21.71 11.52 1.71
N TYR A 267 22.45 10.76 2.53
CA TYR A 267 21.86 9.87 3.56
C TYR A 267 21.01 10.61 4.60
N GLU A 268 21.29 11.86 4.83
CA GLU A 268 20.51 12.75 5.69
C GLU A 268 19.06 12.89 5.19
N TRP A 269 18.84 12.96 3.87
CA TRP A 269 17.52 13.04 3.28
C TRP A 269 16.73 11.74 3.43
N GLN A 270 17.40 10.59 3.28
CA GLN A 270 16.78 9.29 3.57
C GLN A 270 16.37 9.19 5.04
N THR A 271 17.22 9.65 5.96
CA THR A 271 16.94 9.68 7.40
C THR A 271 15.74 10.57 7.72
N ARG A 272 15.65 11.73 7.11
CA ARG A 272 14.56 12.67 7.27
C ARG A 272 13.27 12.12 6.68
N PHE A 273 13.32 11.57 5.48
CA PHE A 273 12.17 10.94 4.83
C PHE A 273 11.59 9.80 5.68
N LEU A 274 12.44 8.95 6.26
CA LEU A 274 12.00 7.89 7.19
C LEU A 274 11.20 8.46 8.37
N LYS A 275 11.70 9.51 9.01
CA LYS A 275 11.04 10.13 10.18
C LYS A 275 9.73 10.81 9.80
N GLU A 276 9.73 11.56 8.72
CA GLU A 276 8.54 12.30 8.26
C GLU A 276 7.44 11.37 7.77
N SER A 277 7.76 10.38 6.93
CA SER A 277 6.78 9.43 6.41
C SER A 277 6.18 8.58 7.53
N PHE A 278 6.99 8.14 8.51
CA PHE A 278 6.51 7.44 9.69
C PHE A 278 5.57 8.32 10.53
N ALA A 279 5.99 9.52 10.91
CA ALA A 279 5.20 10.41 11.74
C ALA A 279 3.88 10.81 11.04
N TYR A 280 3.92 11.04 9.74
CA TYR A 280 2.75 11.38 8.93
C TYR A 280 1.77 10.22 8.85
N SER A 281 2.23 9.01 8.50
CA SER A 281 1.37 7.82 8.43
C SER A 281 0.69 7.52 9.76
N LYS A 282 1.45 7.56 10.87
CA LYS A 282 0.94 7.35 12.21
C LYS A 282 -0.09 8.42 12.61
N SER A 283 0.13 9.66 12.22
CA SER A 283 -0.81 10.78 12.46
C SER A 283 -2.12 10.62 11.69
N LEU A 284 -2.09 9.93 10.56
CA LEU A 284 -3.28 9.57 9.78
C LEU A 284 -3.94 8.26 10.23
N GLY A 285 -3.44 7.62 11.29
CA GLY A 285 -4.02 6.40 11.84
C GLY A 285 -3.54 5.11 11.19
N ALA A 286 -2.38 5.11 10.53
CA ALA A 286 -1.73 3.88 10.10
C ALA A 286 -1.45 2.97 11.30
N ILE A 287 -1.74 1.68 11.16
CA ILE A 287 -1.58 0.69 12.24
C ILE A 287 -0.27 -0.10 12.14
N GLY A 288 0.60 0.24 11.20
CA GLY A 288 1.93 -0.31 11.02
C GLY A 288 2.72 0.46 9.98
N PHE A 289 4.02 0.21 9.92
CA PHE A 289 4.93 0.89 9.01
C PHE A 289 6.06 -0.04 8.57
N GLY A 290 6.31 -0.14 7.27
CA GLY A 290 7.36 -0.94 6.64
C GLY A 290 8.30 -0.09 5.80
N TRP A 291 9.58 -0.40 5.89
CA TRP A 291 10.63 0.20 5.07
C TRP A 291 11.12 -0.76 3.99
N TRP A 292 11.26 -0.30 2.78
CA TRP A 292 11.92 -0.98 1.67
C TRP A 292 13.32 -0.42 1.47
N GLU A 293 14.38 -1.19 1.62
CA GLU A 293 14.49 -2.57 2.06
C GLU A 293 15.72 -2.73 3.00
N PHE A 294 16.10 -3.95 3.34
CA PHE A 294 17.22 -4.22 4.26
C PHE A 294 18.56 -3.73 3.72
N GLN A 295 18.88 -4.00 2.47
CA GLN A 295 20.15 -3.63 1.84
C GLN A 295 19.93 -3.18 0.39
N ASP A 296 20.75 -2.25 -0.09
CA ASP A 296 20.76 -1.79 -1.47
C ASP A 296 20.87 -2.94 -2.46
N ASN A 297 20.06 -2.88 -3.51
CA ASN A 297 20.04 -3.86 -4.58
C ASN A 297 20.81 -3.35 -5.81
N PRO A 298 22.08 -3.70 -6.01
CA PRO A 298 22.86 -3.21 -7.14
C PRO A 298 22.34 -3.68 -8.51
N GLN A 299 21.43 -4.67 -8.52
CA GLN A 299 20.81 -5.20 -9.73
C GLN A 299 19.44 -4.57 -10.02
N GLY A 300 19.00 -3.61 -9.20
CA GLY A 300 17.74 -2.90 -9.41
C GLY A 300 17.67 -2.20 -10.76
N VAL A 301 16.49 -2.09 -11.32
CA VAL A 301 16.27 -1.58 -12.68
C VAL A 301 16.51 -0.08 -12.83
N ASN A 302 16.47 0.67 -11.74
CA ASN A 302 16.67 2.12 -11.70
C ASN A 302 17.34 2.54 -10.38
N PHE A 303 17.62 3.82 -10.23
CA PHE A 303 18.27 4.38 -9.03
C PHE A 303 17.46 4.12 -7.75
N GLU A 304 16.13 4.26 -7.81
CA GLU A 304 15.24 3.99 -6.69
C GLU A 304 15.35 2.53 -6.22
N ALA A 305 15.17 1.58 -7.13
CA ALA A 305 15.26 0.16 -6.83
C ALA A 305 16.65 -0.27 -6.33
N GLN A 306 17.69 0.53 -6.59
CA GLN A 306 19.07 0.21 -6.23
C GLN A 306 19.52 0.77 -4.88
N ARG A 307 18.89 1.83 -4.33
CA ARG A 307 19.50 2.65 -3.27
C ARG A 307 18.63 2.91 -2.05
N THR A 308 17.49 2.24 -1.93
CA THR A 308 16.56 2.42 -0.79
C THR A 308 16.95 1.65 0.46
N GLY A 309 17.92 0.76 0.39
CA GLY A 309 18.35 -0.08 1.50
C GLY A 309 18.77 0.71 2.75
N MET A 310 18.63 0.10 3.92
CA MET A 310 19.21 0.58 5.19
C MET A 310 20.68 0.22 5.35
N ARG A 311 21.19 -0.67 4.50
CA ARG A 311 22.60 -0.91 4.24
C ARG A 311 22.92 -0.50 2.81
N ASP A 312 24.15 -0.07 2.57
CA ASP A 312 24.64 0.11 1.21
C ASP A 312 24.90 -1.25 0.52
N SER A 313 25.29 -1.22 -0.74
CA SER A 313 25.59 -2.43 -1.52
C SER A 313 26.77 -3.25 -1.00
N GLN A 314 27.61 -2.68 -0.15
CA GLN A 314 28.73 -3.34 0.53
C GLN A 314 28.32 -3.91 1.90
N GLY A 315 27.07 -3.71 2.33
CA GLY A 315 26.56 -4.14 3.63
C GLY A 315 26.85 -3.17 4.78
N ASN A 316 27.39 -1.98 4.52
CA ASN A 316 27.60 -0.98 5.55
C ASN A 316 26.29 -0.30 5.94
N ARG A 317 26.11 -0.09 7.24
CA ARG A 317 24.90 0.52 7.80
C ARG A 317 24.79 2.01 7.41
N LYS A 318 23.66 2.42 6.84
CA LYS A 318 23.36 3.83 6.58
C LYS A 318 22.86 4.53 7.85
N PRO A 319 23.02 5.87 7.96
CA PRO A 319 22.64 6.63 9.16
C PRO A 319 21.17 6.53 9.58
N CYS A 320 20.23 6.34 8.65
CA CYS A 320 18.79 6.23 8.92
C CYS A 320 18.47 5.12 9.95
N VAL A 321 19.28 4.08 10.04
CA VAL A 321 19.13 3.01 11.04
C VAL A 321 19.18 3.53 12.47
N ASN A 322 19.91 4.62 12.74
CA ASN A 322 20.02 5.16 14.10
C ASN A 322 18.70 5.69 14.65
N GLU A 323 17.78 6.06 13.76
CA GLU A 323 16.47 6.63 14.12
C GLU A 323 15.43 5.54 14.45
N VAL A 324 15.61 4.32 13.97
CA VAL A 324 14.59 3.25 14.06
C VAL A 324 14.17 2.98 15.50
N LYS A 325 15.12 2.87 16.44
CA LYS A 325 14.81 2.61 17.87
C LYS A 325 13.93 3.65 18.52
N SER A 326 14.08 4.90 18.10
CA SER A 326 13.36 6.04 18.67
C SER A 326 12.13 6.46 17.86
N ILE A 327 11.93 5.88 16.68
CA ILE A 327 10.92 6.35 15.74
C ILE A 327 9.50 6.30 16.31
N ASN A 328 9.19 5.27 17.12
CA ASN A 328 7.89 5.14 17.78
C ASN A 328 7.62 6.25 18.82
N THR A 329 8.63 6.99 19.25
CA THR A 329 8.50 8.11 20.18
C THR A 329 8.16 9.43 19.47
N LEU A 330 8.21 9.46 18.14
CA LEU A 330 7.80 10.61 17.36
C LEU A 330 6.34 10.95 17.65
N LYS A 331 6.10 12.24 17.91
CA LYS A 331 4.77 12.73 18.22
C LYS A 331 3.89 12.68 16.97
N THR A 332 2.67 12.23 17.16
CA THR A 332 1.58 12.43 16.20
C THR A 332 1.05 13.86 16.30
N TYR A 333 0.50 14.34 15.21
CA TYR A 333 -0.13 15.67 15.12
C TYR A 333 -1.46 15.55 14.38
N ASP A 334 -2.35 16.49 14.61
CA ASP A 334 -3.63 16.53 13.91
C ASP A 334 -3.42 16.98 12.46
N ILE A 335 -3.94 16.18 11.52
CA ILE A 335 -3.91 16.48 10.10
C ILE A 335 -5.35 16.69 9.65
N GLY A 336 -5.80 17.95 9.72
CA GLY A 336 -7.17 18.35 9.37
C GLY A 336 -7.39 18.53 7.87
N GLU A 337 -6.34 18.82 7.12
CA GLU A 337 -6.40 19.17 5.70
C GLU A 337 -5.47 18.26 4.86
N PRO A 338 -5.79 18.02 3.58
CA PRO A 338 -4.90 17.30 2.70
C PRO A 338 -3.58 18.06 2.51
N PRO A 339 -2.51 17.36 2.10
CA PRO A 339 -1.25 18.01 1.73
C PRO A 339 -1.46 19.08 0.65
N VAL A 340 -0.61 20.11 0.64
CA VAL A 340 -0.73 21.25 -0.28
C VAL A 340 -0.82 20.81 -1.75
N ASN A 341 -0.06 19.79 -2.12
CA ASN A 341 -0.04 19.25 -3.48
C ASN A 341 -1.06 18.13 -3.75
N TYR A 342 -1.98 17.86 -2.82
CA TYR A 342 -2.92 16.73 -2.94
C TYR A 342 -3.75 16.74 -4.23
N TYR A 343 -4.27 17.91 -4.61
CA TYR A 343 -5.06 18.06 -5.83
C TYR A 343 -4.22 18.39 -7.06
N ASN A 344 -2.90 18.41 -6.93
CA ASN A 344 -1.95 18.69 -7.98
C ASN A 344 -0.62 18.05 -7.64
N MET A 345 -0.56 16.73 -7.81
CA MET A 345 0.51 15.89 -7.26
C MET A 345 1.89 16.21 -7.79
N LEU A 346 2.01 16.70 -9.00
CA LEU A 346 3.32 17.08 -9.55
C LEU A 346 3.72 18.52 -9.21
N ALA A 347 2.87 19.37 -8.73
CA ALA A 347 3.19 20.75 -8.41
C ALA A 347 3.94 21.54 -9.50
N TYR A 348 4.26 20.95 -10.64
CA TYR A 348 4.92 21.55 -11.79
C TYR A 348 4.41 20.96 -13.09
N GLY A 349 4.25 21.77 -14.08
CA GLY A 349 3.73 21.44 -15.40
C GLY A 349 3.18 22.68 -16.09
N ASN A 350 3.12 22.67 -17.38
CA ASN A 350 2.68 23.81 -18.17
C ASN A 350 1.39 23.53 -18.97
N LEU A 351 0.74 22.41 -18.66
CA LEU A 351 -0.52 21.98 -19.26
C LEU A 351 -1.51 21.61 -18.17
N SER A 352 -2.79 21.90 -18.39
CA SER A 352 -3.85 21.58 -17.44
C SER A 352 -4.98 20.83 -18.14
N THR A 353 -5.36 19.68 -17.55
CA THR A 353 -6.60 19.00 -17.94
C THR A 353 -7.60 19.07 -16.80
N THR A 354 -8.81 19.49 -17.07
CA THR A 354 -9.87 19.65 -16.06
C THR A 354 -11.09 18.80 -16.37
N GLY A 355 -11.90 18.57 -15.36
CA GLY A 355 -13.17 17.87 -15.48
C GLY A 355 -13.91 17.79 -14.16
N THR A 356 -15.05 17.09 -14.18
CA THR A 356 -15.87 16.87 -12.96
C THR A 356 -16.26 15.41 -12.89
N VAL A 357 -16.15 14.80 -11.72
CA VAL A 357 -16.55 13.40 -11.46
C VAL A 357 -17.83 13.38 -10.64
N THR A 358 -18.85 12.69 -11.14
CA THR A 358 -20.15 12.59 -10.47
C THR A 358 -20.67 11.14 -10.48
N ASP A 359 -21.63 10.85 -9.63
CA ASP A 359 -22.46 9.65 -9.78
C ASP A 359 -23.54 9.85 -10.89
N LYS A 360 -24.32 8.81 -11.13
CA LYS A 360 -25.43 8.84 -12.12
C LYS A 360 -26.55 9.86 -11.82
N ASN A 361 -26.61 10.38 -10.60
CA ASN A 361 -27.61 11.37 -10.17
C ASN A 361 -27.04 12.79 -10.19
N GLY A 362 -25.79 12.96 -10.64
CA GLY A 362 -25.09 14.24 -10.65
C GLY A 362 -24.49 14.61 -9.29
N VAL A 363 -24.45 13.71 -8.32
CA VAL A 363 -23.81 13.96 -7.02
C VAL A 363 -22.28 13.92 -7.20
N PRO A 364 -21.56 14.96 -6.78
CA PRO A 364 -20.09 14.99 -6.85
C PRO A 364 -19.45 13.80 -6.12
N ILE A 365 -18.36 13.29 -6.69
CA ILE A 365 -17.54 12.25 -6.07
C ILE A 365 -16.19 12.85 -5.70
N GLU A 366 -15.92 12.94 -4.39
CA GLU A 366 -14.65 13.34 -3.82
C GLU A 366 -13.66 12.16 -3.81
N GLY A 367 -12.36 12.45 -3.97
CA GLY A 367 -11.31 11.44 -3.87
C GLY A 367 -11.27 10.43 -5.01
N ALA A 368 -11.98 10.70 -6.12
CA ALA A 368 -11.77 9.92 -7.33
C ALA A 368 -10.34 10.10 -7.81
N VAL A 369 -9.71 9.00 -8.18
CA VAL A 369 -8.37 8.96 -8.78
C VAL A 369 -8.51 9.21 -10.28
N ILE A 370 -7.80 10.19 -10.77
CA ILE A 370 -7.70 10.52 -12.18
C ILE A 370 -6.25 10.28 -12.60
N ARG A 371 -6.00 9.41 -13.56
CA ARG A 371 -4.70 9.22 -14.18
C ARG A 371 -4.79 9.60 -15.64
N GLY A 372 -3.99 10.58 -16.04
CA GLY A 372 -3.79 10.96 -17.42
C GLY A 372 -2.53 10.33 -17.98
N TRP A 373 -2.58 9.86 -19.22
CA TRP A 373 -1.49 9.27 -19.97
C TRP A 373 -1.26 10.05 -21.26
N ASN A 374 0.01 10.18 -21.65
CA ASN A 374 0.36 10.67 -22.98
C ASN A 374 -0.01 9.64 -24.08
N GLU A 375 0.21 10.00 -25.35
CA GLU A 375 -0.25 9.20 -26.49
C GLU A 375 0.39 7.78 -26.53
N ASP A 376 1.64 7.65 -26.17
CA ASP A 376 2.38 6.39 -26.19
C ASP A 376 2.37 5.61 -24.85
N TRP A 377 1.61 6.09 -23.83
CA TRP A 377 1.48 5.49 -22.51
C TRP A 377 2.78 5.47 -21.68
N SER A 378 3.81 6.20 -22.08
CA SER A 378 5.10 6.23 -21.38
C SER A 378 5.10 7.07 -20.12
N ILE A 379 4.22 8.08 -20.04
CA ILE A 379 4.10 9.00 -18.91
C ILE A 379 2.68 8.96 -18.37
N GLY A 380 2.52 8.66 -17.10
CA GLY A 380 1.25 8.65 -16.38
C GLY A 380 1.28 9.57 -15.17
N ILE A 381 0.30 10.45 -15.04
CA ILE A 381 0.20 11.49 -14.02
C ILE A 381 -1.13 11.37 -13.27
N ASN A 382 -1.11 11.52 -11.96
CA ASN A 382 -2.29 11.36 -11.12
C ASN A 382 -2.74 12.69 -10.51
N THR A 383 -4.04 12.78 -10.26
CA THR A 383 -4.67 13.78 -9.40
C THR A 383 -5.91 13.19 -8.74
N TYR A 384 -6.52 13.94 -7.83
CA TYR A 384 -7.75 13.54 -7.15
C TYR A 384 -8.85 14.58 -7.34
N SER A 385 -10.10 14.12 -7.35
CA SER A 385 -11.24 15.03 -7.37
C SER A 385 -11.46 15.69 -6.01
N LYS A 386 -11.87 16.96 -6.05
CA LYS A 386 -12.22 17.79 -4.90
C LYS A 386 -13.61 17.44 -4.34
N PRO A 387 -14.01 17.97 -3.17
CA PRO A 387 -15.34 17.75 -2.61
C PRO A 387 -16.51 18.08 -3.55
N ASP A 388 -16.33 19.04 -4.45
CA ASP A 388 -17.31 19.40 -5.48
C ASP A 388 -17.24 18.52 -6.74
N GLY A 389 -16.40 17.49 -6.72
CA GLY A 389 -16.17 16.58 -7.84
C GLY A 389 -15.26 17.11 -8.93
N THR A 390 -14.86 18.39 -8.89
CA THR A 390 -13.94 18.95 -9.89
C THR A 390 -12.53 18.42 -9.67
N PHE A 391 -11.75 18.35 -10.76
CA PHE A 391 -10.33 18.02 -10.69
C PHE A 391 -9.54 18.89 -11.68
N GLN A 392 -8.26 19.03 -11.37
CA GLN A 392 -7.26 19.61 -12.25
C GLN A 392 -6.03 18.71 -12.27
N LEU A 393 -5.66 18.21 -13.42
CA LEU A 393 -4.45 17.44 -13.65
C LEU A 393 -3.45 18.37 -14.35
N ILE A 394 -2.36 18.64 -13.66
CA ILE A 394 -1.24 19.42 -14.19
C ILE A 394 -0.21 18.44 -14.75
N SER A 395 0.29 18.69 -15.94
CA SER A 395 1.21 17.79 -16.63
C SER A 395 2.29 18.55 -17.42
N ASN A 396 3.39 17.86 -17.64
CA ASN A 396 4.47 18.28 -18.52
C ASN A 396 4.29 17.78 -19.95
N ASP A 397 3.36 16.84 -20.14
CA ASP A 397 3.08 16.26 -21.44
C ASP A 397 1.58 16.28 -21.73
N ILE A 398 1.23 16.16 -23.01
CA ILE A 398 -0.15 16.15 -23.47
C ILE A 398 -0.77 14.80 -23.12
N CYS A 399 -1.68 14.82 -22.15
CA CYS A 399 -2.45 13.63 -21.81
C CYS A 399 -3.61 13.47 -22.79
N THR A 400 -3.71 12.30 -23.41
CA THR A 400 -4.75 11.92 -24.36
C THR A 400 -5.65 10.81 -23.89
N HIS A 401 -5.17 10.00 -22.92
CA HIS A 401 -5.89 8.87 -22.34
C HIS A 401 -6.09 9.12 -20.86
N PHE A 402 -7.30 8.90 -20.35
CA PHE A 402 -7.62 9.12 -18.94
C PHE A 402 -8.34 7.91 -18.35
N TRP A 403 -7.83 7.43 -17.24
CA TRP A 403 -8.52 6.48 -16.38
C TRP A 403 -9.03 7.19 -15.14
N ILE A 404 -10.31 7.04 -14.86
CA ILE A 404 -10.97 7.69 -13.73
C ILE A 404 -11.73 6.64 -12.93
N SER A 405 -11.49 6.58 -11.63
CA SER A 405 -12.22 5.69 -10.73
C SER A 405 -12.27 6.24 -9.32
N ALA A 406 -13.19 5.72 -8.51
CA ALA A 406 -13.28 6.04 -7.10
C ALA A 406 -13.51 4.76 -6.29
N PRO A 407 -13.21 4.76 -4.96
CA PRO A 407 -13.52 3.65 -4.10
C PRO A 407 -14.97 3.19 -4.22
N GLY A 408 -15.15 1.90 -4.52
CA GLY A 408 -16.48 1.31 -4.70
C GLY A 408 -17.21 1.70 -6.00
N HIS A 409 -16.53 2.34 -6.95
CA HIS A 409 -17.10 2.73 -8.24
C HIS A 409 -16.38 2.07 -9.42
N SER A 410 -17.08 1.95 -10.55
CA SER A 410 -16.51 1.43 -11.79
C SER A 410 -15.45 2.37 -12.35
N LYS A 411 -14.45 1.81 -13.04
CA LYS A 411 -13.49 2.57 -13.85
C LYS A 411 -14.22 3.19 -15.06
N ALA A 412 -13.93 4.44 -15.38
CA ALA A 412 -14.24 5.09 -16.65
C ALA A 412 -12.94 5.30 -17.43
N VAL A 413 -13.00 5.11 -18.73
CA VAL A 413 -11.90 5.39 -19.66
C VAL A 413 -12.37 6.50 -20.60
N VAL A 414 -11.58 7.56 -20.69
CA VAL A 414 -11.85 8.70 -21.56
C VAL A 414 -10.64 8.93 -22.46
N ASN A 415 -10.87 9.00 -23.77
CA ASN A 415 -9.87 9.42 -24.74
C ASN A 415 -10.23 10.83 -25.20
N ALA A 416 -9.27 11.72 -25.23
CA ALA A 416 -9.45 13.09 -25.62
C ALA A 416 -8.31 13.55 -26.52
N THR A 417 -8.62 14.51 -27.40
CA THR A 417 -7.61 15.19 -28.21
C THR A 417 -7.60 16.66 -27.79
N PRO A 418 -6.60 17.09 -27.01
CA PRO A 418 -6.51 18.47 -26.59
C PRO A 418 -6.45 19.43 -27.77
N THR A 419 -7.20 20.52 -27.68
CA THR A 419 -7.32 21.51 -28.76
C THR A 419 -6.35 22.68 -28.64
N TYR A 420 -5.65 22.80 -27.50
CA TYR A 420 -4.64 23.85 -27.36
C TYR A 420 -3.37 23.50 -28.13
N LYS A 421 -2.73 24.55 -28.68
CA LYS A 421 -1.44 24.43 -29.35
C LYS A 421 -0.35 24.95 -28.42
N LEU A 422 0.74 24.21 -28.31
CA LEU A 422 1.93 24.70 -27.65
C LEU A 422 2.59 25.77 -28.51
N THR A 423 2.86 26.93 -27.93
CA THR A 423 3.72 27.96 -28.54
C THR A 423 5.18 27.63 -28.30
N GLN A 424 6.11 28.21 -29.07
CA GLN A 424 7.54 27.95 -28.83
C GLN A 424 8.00 28.22 -27.40
N PRO A 425 7.58 29.32 -26.74
CA PRO A 425 7.89 29.53 -25.32
C PRO A 425 7.36 28.44 -24.39
N LEU A 426 6.17 27.89 -24.63
CA LEU A 426 5.62 26.79 -23.86
C LEU A 426 6.36 25.47 -24.12
N ILE A 427 6.83 25.24 -25.37
CA ILE A 427 7.65 24.05 -25.66
C ILE A 427 8.98 24.13 -24.93
N ASP A 428 9.63 25.27 -24.89
CA ASP A 428 10.90 25.45 -24.19
C ASP A 428 10.73 25.30 -22.69
N GLN A 429 9.68 25.89 -22.11
CA GLN A 429 9.31 25.71 -20.71
C GLN A 429 8.96 24.26 -20.39
N HIS A 430 8.27 23.56 -21.27
CA HIS A 430 7.97 22.15 -21.13
C HIS A 430 9.23 21.30 -21.02
N ARG A 431 10.24 21.55 -21.86
CA ARG A 431 11.54 20.86 -21.78
C ARG A 431 12.26 21.11 -20.45
N GLU A 432 12.19 22.34 -19.95
CA GLU A 432 12.76 22.70 -18.64
C GLU A 432 12.07 21.91 -17.52
N TYR A 433 10.74 21.82 -17.54
CA TYR A 433 9.98 21.03 -16.55
C TYR A 433 10.23 19.55 -16.64
N GLN A 434 10.34 18.97 -17.82
CA GLN A 434 10.74 17.58 -17.97
C GLN A 434 12.09 17.29 -17.32
N THR A 435 13.03 18.23 -17.41
CA THR A 435 14.32 18.10 -16.74
C THR A 435 14.18 18.11 -15.22
N ILE A 436 13.28 18.91 -14.68
CA ILE A 436 12.96 18.97 -13.25
C ILE A 436 12.29 17.66 -12.81
N GLU A 437 11.39 17.10 -13.61
CA GLU A 437 10.70 15.85 -13.30
C GLU A 437 11.67 14.67 -13.06
N TYR A 438 12.71 14.57 -13.86
CA TYR A 438 13.76 13.56 -13.64
C TYR A 438 14.64 13.83 -12.41
N GLN A 439 14.50 14.99 -11.79
CA GLN A 439 15.16 15.36 -10.53
C GLN A 439 14.21 15.21 -9.31
N GLU A 440 13.09 14.52 -9.45
CA GLU A 440 12.05 14.34 -8.42
C GLU A 440 12.58 13.88 -7.07
N TYR A 441 13.63 13.07 -7.07
CA TYR A 441 14.26 12.56 -5.86
C TYR A 441 15.27 13.51 -5.23
N MET A 442 15.59 14.60 -5.94
CA MET A 442 16.69 15.48 -5.54
C MET A 442 16.35 16.46 -4.42
N PRO A 443 15.18 17.10 -4.36
CA PRO A 443 14.88 17.97 -3.25
C PRO A 443 14.24 17.17 -2.10
N PRO A 444 14.68 17.41 -0.84
CA PRO A 444 13.90 17.02 0.33
C PRO A 444 12.49 17.60 0.21
N MET A 445 11.50 16.89 0.74
CA MET A 445 10.07 17.29 0.65
C MET A 445 9.77 18.73 1.12
N GLU A 446 10.67 19.36 1.87
CA GLU A 446 10.56 20.76 2.32
C GLU A 446 11.14 21.77 1.33
N ILE A 447 11.99 21.35 0.38
CA ILE A 447 12.60 22.24 -0.62
C ILE A 447 11.80 22.22 -1.92
N LEU A 448 10.88 21.28 -2.07
CA LEU A 448 9.87 21.42 -3.11
C LEU A 448 9.13 22.72 -2.82
N PRO A 449 9.10 23.64 -3.79
CA PRO A 449 8.45 24.91 -3.57
C PRO A 449 7.03 24.63 -3.12
N THR A 450 6.80 24.78 -1.81
CA THR A 450 5.47 24.93 -1.25
C THR A 450 4.84 26.20 -1.82
N ASP A 451 5.68 27.09 -2.34
CA ASP A 451 5.25 28.21 -3.14
C ASP A 451 4.93 27.71 -4.54
N ALA A 452 3.66 27.67 -4.81
CA ALA A 452 3.12 27.54 -6.17
C ALA A 452 3.64 28.64 -7.15
N THR A 453 4.75 29.31 -6.82
CA THR A 453 5.39 30.31 -7.67
C THR A 453 5.97 29.72 -8.94
N PHE A 454 6.24 28.42 -8.98
CA PHE A 454 6.57 27.74 -10.23
C PHE A 454 5.36 27.56 -11.15
N PHE A 455 4.15 27.53 -10.60
CA PHE A 455 2.92 27.35 -11.38
C PHE A 455 1.85 28.29 -10.91
N HIS A 456 1.49 29.21 -11.79
CA HIS A 456 0.18 29.83 -11.74
C HIS A 456 -0.76 29.00 -12.64
N PRO A 457 -1.53 28.03 -12.09
CA PRO A 457 -2.48 27.23 -12.87
C PRO A 457 -3.43 28.09 -13.71
N GLU A 458 -3.66 29.32 -13.29
CA GLU A 458 -4.50 30.31 -13.98
C GLU A 458 -3.96 30.74 -15.33
N ASN A 459 -2.65 30.64 -15.55
CA ASN A 459 -1.97 31.12 -16.74
C ASN A 459 -1.54 30.02 -17.72
N ILE A 460 -1.78 28.74 -17.38
CA ILE A 460 -1.41 27.62 -18.26
C ILE A 460 -2.58 27.21 -19.15
N PRO A 461 -2.30 26.73 -20.39
CA PRO A 461 -3.33 26.21 -21.27
C PRO A 461 -4.15 25.11 -20.60
N SER A 462 -5.46 25.22 -20.64
CA SER A 462 -6.36 24.28 -20.03
C SER A 462 -7.29 23.64 -21.06
N PHE A 463 -7.51 22.34 -20.91
CA PHE A 463 -8.44 21.56 -21.70
C PHE A 463 -9.41 20.82 -20.77
N SER A 464 -10.71 20.84 -21.07
CA SER A 464 -11.71 20.13 -20.27
C SER A 464 -12.15 18.86 -20.95
N ILE A 465 -12.11 17.75 -20.19
CA ILE A 465 -12.69 16.46 -20.61
C ILE A 465 -14.15 16.30 -20.17
N GLY A 466 -14.74 17.36 -19.60
CA GLY A 466 -16.16 17.41 -19.25
C GLY A 466 -16.52 16.65 -17.98
N THR A 467 -17.76 16.18 -17.91
CA THR A 467 -18.28 15.45 -16.75
C THR A 467 -18.17 13.94 -16.97
N ILE A 468 -17.54 13.28 -16.02
CA ILE A 468 -17.34 11.83 -16.00
C ILE A 468 -18.30 11.22 -14.97
N ILE A 469 -19.14 10.28 -15.40
CA ILE A 469 -20.12 9.62 -14.53
C ILE A 469 -19.60 8.25 -14.14
N LEU A 470 -19.38 8.05 -12.84
CA LEU A 470 -18.99 6.76 -12.28
C LEU A 470 -20.23 6.01 -11.73
N LYS A 471 -20.25 4.70 -11.92
CA LYS A 471 -21.31 3.84 -11.41
C LYS A 471 -20.85 3.13 -10.14
N LYS A 472 -21.63 3.23 -9.07
CA LYS A 472 -21.35 2.48 -7.84
C LYS A 472 -21.44 0.97 -8.12
N ILE A 473 -20.45 0.24 -7.68
CA ILE A 473 -20.43 -1.24 -7.69
C ILE A 473 -21.32 -1.70 -6.53
N LYS A 474 -22.21 -2.65 -6.83
CA LYS A 474 -23.19 -3.20 -5.87
C LYS A 474 -22.63 -4.41 -5.14
#